data_336412e0263874663a944638f74bf018
#
_entry.id   336412e0263874663a944638f74bf018
#
_cell.length_a   1.000
_cell.length_b   1.000
_cell.length_c   1.000
_cell.angle_alpha   90.00
_cell.angle_beta   90.00
_cell.angle_gamma   90.00
#
_symmetry.space_group_name_H-M   'P 1'
#
loop_
_entity.id
_entity.type
_entity.pdbx_description
1 polymer ?
#
loop_
_entity_poly.entity_id
_entity_poly.type
_entity_poly.pdbx_seq_one_letter_code
_entity_poly.pdbx_strand_id
1 'polypeptide(L)'
;IVTDDLYIDDDIMLHIFPIASSHAKGCLALEVKDICYVGDALYPATGPQFRRYNAGLLLEQLRQIESCNVKYISLSHRTHFKYSKRAVVRWLKAIYKLRGANEAYIYL
;
A
#
# COMPACT_ATOMS: atom_id res chain seq x y z
N ILE A 1 2.43 -18.45 -5.57
CA ILE A 1 2.31 -16.99 -5.83
C ILE A 1 0.84 -16.65 -6.02
N VAL A 2 0.38 -15.67 -5.28
CA VAL A 2 -0.98 -15.17 -5.44
C VAL A 2 -0.95 -14.10 -6.53
N THR A 3 -1.61 -14.37 -7.66
CA THR A 3 -1.71 -13.42 -8.77
C THR A 3 -3.09 -12.78 -8.85
N ASP A 4 -4.08 -13.41 -8.24
CA ASP A 4 -5.45 -12.93 -8.16
C ASP A 4 -5.88 -12.85 -6.71
N ASP A 5 -7.03 -12.25 -6.48
CA ASP A 5 -7.58 -12.16 -5.14
C ASP A 5 -7.95 -13.55 -4.62
N LEU A 6 -7.68 -13.78 -3.35
CA LEU A 6 -8.00 -15.03 -2.68
C LEU A 6 -8.85 -14.74 -1.44
N TYR A 7 -9.96 -15.46 -1.31
CA TYR A 7 -10.85 -15.34 -0.16
C TYR A 7 -10.87 -16.67 0.60
N ILE A 8 -10.67 -16.59 1.91
CA ILE A 8 -10.73 -17.73 2.80
C ILE A 8 -11.80 -17.44 3.84
N ASP A 9 -12.80 -18.32 3.91
CA ASP A 9 -13.89 -18.19 4.86
C ASP A 9 -13.90 -19.40 5.76
N ASP A 10 -13.30 -19.25 6.95
CA ASP A 10 -13.26 -20.26 7.99
C ASP A 10 -13.42 -19.52 9.32
N ASP A 11 -14.66 -19.25 9.71
CA ASP A 11 -15.05 -18.42 10.86
C ASP A 11 -14.71 -16.93 10.67
N ILE A 12 -13.59 -16.62 10.03
CA ILE A 12 -13.16 -15.24 9.74
C ILE A 12 -12.87 -15.14 8.25
N MET A 13 -13.51 -14.17 7.58
CA MET A 13 -13.24 -13.92 6.16
C MET A 13 -11.87 -13.30 6.00
N LEU A 14 -11.00 -13.95 5.23
CA LEU A 14 -9.69 -13.45 4.85
C LEU A 14 -9.69 -13.13 3.36
N HIS A 15 -9.19 -11.95 3.01
CA HIS A 15 -9.05 -11.54 1.61
C HIS A 15 -7.57 -11.20 1.38
N ILE A 16 -6.91 -11.99 0.53
CA ILE A 16 -5.52 -11.78 0.16
C ILE A 16 -5.49 -11.33 -1.29
N PHE A 17 -4.83 -10.21 -1.56
CA PHE A 17 -4.77 -9.67 -2.91
C PHE A 17 -3.41 -9.05 -3.23
N PRO A 18 -3.00 -9.07 -4.52
CA PRO A 18 -1.77 -8.39 -4.94
C PRO A 18 -1.98 -6.88 -4.82
N ILE A 19 -1.00 -6.19 -4.25
CA ILE A 19 -1.03 -4.74 -4.13
C ILE A 19 0.12 -4.13 -4.91
N ALA A 20 -0.16 -3.06 -5.66
CA ALA A 20 0.88 -2.32 -6.37
C ALA A 20 1.85 -1.71 -5.36
N SER A 21 3.14 -1.76 -5.65
CA SER A 21 4.16 -1.28 -4.73
C SER A 21 5.39 -0.78 -5.46
N SER A 22 5.87 0.40 -5.05
CA SER A 22 7.16 0.91 -5.48
C SER A 22 8.32 0.20 -4.79
N HIS A 23 8.07 -0.37 -3.60
CA HIS A 23 9.10 -1.01 -2.79
C HIS A 23 9.60 -2.32 -3.40
N ALA A 24 8.69 -3.18 -3.83
CA ALA A 24 9.04 -4.47 -4.42
C ALA A 24 7.89 -5.02 -5.24
N LYS A 25 8.23 -5.86 -6.24
CA LYS A 25 7.23 -6.59 -7.01
C LYS A 25 6.68 -7.74 -6.17
N GLY A 26 5.45 -8.13 -6.44
CA GLY A 26 4.84 -9.28 -5.79
C GLY A 26 4.41 -9.05 -4.36
N CYS A 27 4.25 -7.82 -3.93
CA CYS A 27 3.71 -7.53 -2.61
C CYS A 27 2.26 -7.97 -2.52
N LEU A 28 1.90 -8.50 -1.35
CA LEU A 28 0.53 -8.94 -1.07
C LEU A 28 -0.03 -8.14 0.09
N ALA A 29 -1.33 -7.92 0.05
CA ALA A 29 -2.08 -7.32 1.14
C ALA A 29 -3.04 -8.37 1.70
N LEU A 30 -3.28 -8.32 3.00
CA LEU A 30 -4.20 -9.20 3.69
C LEU A 30 -5.24 -8.37 4.43
N GLU A 31 -6.50 -8.52 4.03
CA GLU A 31 -7.62 -7.85 4.67
C GLU A 31 -8.31 -8.82 5.62
N VAL A 32 -8.37 -8.44 6.90
CA VAL A 32 -9.02 -9.23 7.95
C VAL A 32 -9.87 -8.28 8.78
N LYS A 33 -11.18 -8.48 8.80
CA LYS A 33 -12.10 -7.60 9.53
C LYS A 33 -11.89 -6.14 9.14
N ASP A 34 -11.52 -5.28 10.07
CA ASP A 34 -11.36 -3.84 9.85
C ASP A 34 -9.93 -3.43 9.51
N ILE A 35 -9.00 -4.39 9.35
CA ILE A 35 -7.59 -4.10 9.17
C ILE A 35 -7.08 -4.68 7.86
N CYS A 36 -6.30 -3.89 7.12
CA CYS A 36 -5.55 -4.37 5.97
C CYS A 36 -4.06 -4.36 6.31
N TYR A 37 -3.43 -5.54 6.26
CA TYR A 37 -2.00 -5.72 6.50
C TYR A 37 -1.28 -5.60 5.17
N VAL A 38 -0.42 -4.61 5.03
CA VAL A 38 0.28 -4.33 3.76
C VAL A 38 1.79 -4.52 3.85
N GLY A 39 2.32 -4.83 5.04
CA GLY A 39 3.77 -5.01 5.22
C GLY A 39 4.55 -3.79 4.77
N ASP A 40 5.51 -4.00 3.87
CA ASP A 40 6.36 -2.94 3.35
C ASP A 40 5.83 -2.31 2.05
N ALA A 41 4.66 -2.73 1.59
CA ALA A 41 4.17 -2.36 0.24
C ALA A 41 4.04 -0.84 0.04
N LEU A 42 3.73 -0.09 1.09
CA LEU A 42 3.50 1.36 0.98
C LEU A 42 4.79 2.19 1.06
N TYR A 43 5.93 1.54 1.27
CA TYR A 43 7.20 2.24 1.35
C TYR A 43 7.78 2.51 -0.04
N PRO A 44 8.67 3.51 -0.19
CA PRO A 44 9.29 3.78 -1.48
C PRO A 44 10.36 2.74 -1.82
N ALA A 45 10.74 2.67 -3.08
CA ALA A 45 11.94 1.97 -3.49
C ALA A 45 13.15 2.74 -2.96
N THR A 46 14.16 2.02 -2.47
CA THR A 46 15.37 2.64 -1.93
C THR A 46 16.59 2.09 -2.65
N GLY A 47 17.58 2.96 -2.83
CA GLY A 47 18.88 2.62 -3.38
C GLY A 47 19.96 3.40 -2.63
N PRO A 48 21.26 3.26 -3.03
CA PRO A 48 22.35 3.89 -2.30
C PRO A 48 22.20 5.41 -2.15
N GLN A 49 21.57 6.06 -3.12
CA GLN A 49 21.47 7.52 -3.13
C GLN A 49 20.07 8.02 -3.46
N PHE A 50 19.04 7.16 -3.31
CA PHE A 50 17.70 7.61 -3.63
C PHE A 50 16.63 6.87 -2.80
N ARG A 51 15.50 7.57 -2.64
CA ARG A 51 14.24 6.99 -2.22
C ARG A 51 13.20 7.54 -3.18
N ARG A 52 12.42 6.66 -3.80
CA ARG A 52 11.44 7.13 -4.78
C ARG A 52 10.22 6.23 -4.85
N TYR A 53 9.11 6.83 -5.26
CA TYR A 53 7.92 6.11 -5.66
C TYR A 53 7.78 6.15 -7.17
N ASN A 54 7.28 5.05 -7.75
CA ASN A 54 6.79 5.09 -9.12
C ASN A 54 5.39 5.71 -9.07
N ALA A 55 5.18 6.81 -9.79
CA ALA A 55 3.93 7.57 -9.71
C ALA A 55 2.72 6.74 -10.13
N GLY A 56 2.85 5.92 -11.19
CA GLY A 56 1.76 5.05 -11.64
C GLY A 56 1.41 3.99 -10.63
N LEU A 57 2.42 3.34 -10.03
CA LEU A 57 2.20 2.33 -9.00
C LEU A 57 1.60 2.95 -7.74
N LEU A 58 2.04 4.15 -7.36
CA LEU A 58 1.49 4.84 -6.20
C LEU A 58 0.00 5.17 -6.41
N LEU A 59 -0.36 5.62 -7.60
CA LEU A 59 -1.76 5.92 -7.91
C LEU A 59 -2.61 4.64 -7.86
N GLU A 60 -2.12 3.54 -8.43
CA GLU A 60 -2.79 2.25 -8.40
C GLU A 60 -2.97 1.77 -6.96
N GLN A 61 -1.91 1.87 -6.17
CA GLN A 61 -1.92 1.51 -4.75
C GLN A 61 -2.95 2.33 -3.98
N LEU A 62 -3.00 3.64 -4.23
CA LEU A 62 -4.00 4.52 -3.62
C LEU A 62 -5.43 4.04 -3.92
N ARG A 63 -5.69 3.69 -5.18
CA ARG A 63 -7.00 3.18 -5.60
C ARG A 63 -7.35 1.89 -4.88
N GLN A 64 -6.37 0.99 -4.75
CA GLN A 64 -6.57 -0.27 -4.04
C GLN A 64 -6.88 -0.05 -2.57
N ILE A 65 -6.13 0.82 -1.89
CA ILE A 65 -6.36 1.15 -0.48
C ILE A 65 -7.73 1.81 -0.31
N GLU A 66 -8.08 2.75 -1.16
CA GLU A 66 -9.38 3.44 -1.06
C GLU A 66 -10.55 2.50 -1.28
N SER A 67 -10.38 1.46 -2.10
CA SER A 67 -11.44 0.48 -2.37
C SER A 67 -11.59 -0.55 -1.26
N CYS A 68 -10.59 -0.71 -0.39
CA CYS A 68 -10.68 -1.64 0.73
C CYS A 68 -11.70 -1.16 1.76
N ASN A 69 -12.55 -2.07 2.21
CA ASN A 69 -13.56 -1.74 3.21
C ASN A 69 -13.03 -2.01 4.61
N VAL A 70 -11.97 -1.28 4.98
CA VAL A 70 -11.32 -1.40 6.29
C VAL A 70 -11.25 -0.04 6.95
N LYS A 71 -11.04 -0.04 8.26
CA LYS A 71 -10.86 1.20 9.04
C LYS A 71 -9.40 1.51 9.29
N TYR A 72 -8.55 0.48 9.28
CA TYR A 72 -7.14 0.60 9.67
C TYR A 72 -6.22 -0.07 8.66
N ILE A 73 -5.00 0.44 8.58
CA ILE A 73 -3.93 -0.13 7.77
C ILE A 73 -2.76 -0.45 8.70
N SER A 74 -2.22 -1.67 8.62
CA SER A 74 -1.06 -2.07 9.38
C SER A 74 0.17 -2.11 8.49
N LEU A 75 1.21 -1.38 8.88
CA LEU A 75 2.46 -1.24 8.15
C LEU A 75 3.59 -1.89 8.95
N SER A 76 4.56 -2.50 8.25
CA SER A 76 5.76 -3.01 8.90
C SER A 76 6.65 -1.86 9.37
N HIS A 77 7.49 -2.12 10.37
CA HIS A 77 8.54 -1.20 10.84
C HIS A 77 8.00 0.15 11.33
N ARG A 78 6.77 0.19 11.81
CA ARG A 78 6.20 1.40 12.40
C ARG A 78 5.99 1.23 13.89
N THR A 79 6.04 2.34 14.62
CA THR A 79 5.85 2.36 16.07
C THR A 79 4.48 1.87 16.47
N HIS A 80 3.45 2.26 15.74
CA HIS A 80 2.09 1.85 16.02
C HIS A 80 1.73 0.62 15.20
N PHE A 81 0.96 -0.29 15.81
CA PHE A 81 0.49 -1.48 15.13
C PHE A 81 -0.36 -1.15 13.90
N LYS A 82 -1.20 -0.13 14.03
CA LYS A 82 -2.11 0.24 12.94
C LYS A 82 -2.32 1.75 12.90
N TYR A 83 -2.64 2.23 11.71
CA TYR A 83 -2.97 3.62 11.45
C TYR A 83 -4.37 3.68 10.84
N SER A 84 -5.09 4.78 11.03
CA SER A 84 -6.39 4.92 10.37
C SER A 84 -6.20 4.93 8.86
N LYS A 85 -7.13 4.30 8.13
CA LYS A 85 -7.13 4.32 6.68
C LYS A 85 -7.09 5.76 6.14
N ARG A 86 -7.86 6.66 6.77
CA ARG A 86 -7.89 8.07 6.37
C ARG A 86 -6.50 8.71 6.45
N ALA A 87 -5.76 8.45 7.52
CA ALA A 87 -4.41 9.00 7.68
C ALA A 87 -3.46 8.46 6.62
N VAL A 88 -3.53 7.17 6.33
CA VAL A 88 -2.68 6.54 5.31
C VAL A 88 -2.99 7.09 3.92
N VAL A 89 -4.26 7.20 3.57
CA VAL A 89 -4.68 7.75 2.28
C VAL A 89 -4.20 9.19 2.14
N ARG A 90 -4.33 9.99 3.20
CA ARG A 90 -3.86 11.38 3.21
C ARG A 90 -2.35 11.46 2.99
N TRP A 91 -1.61 10.59 3.66
CA TRP A 91 -0.15 10.52 3.51
C TRP A 91 0.26 10.18 2.08
N LEU A 92 -0.34 9.14 1.49
CA LEU A 92 -0.03 8.75 0.11
C LEU A 92 -0.43 9.82 -0.90
N LYS A 93 -1.55 10.49 -0.70
CA LYS A 93 -1.97 11.60 -1.56
C LYS A 93 -1.00 12.78 -1.47
N ALA A 94 -0.49 13.07 -0.28
CA ALA A 94 0.49 14.13 -0.10
C ALA A 94 1.77 13.83 -0.88
N ILE A 95 2.23 12.56 -0.87
CA ILE A 95 3.39 12.15 -1.65
C ILE A 95 3.11 12.31 -3.14
N TYR A 96 1.93 11.87 -3.60
CA TYR A 96 1.58 11.98 -5.01
C TYR A 96 1.58 13.42 -5.51
N LYS A 97 1.21 14.37 -4.67
CA LYS A 97 1.23 15.80 -5.01
C LYS A 97 2.64 16.35 -5.24
N LEU A 98 3.67 15.64 -4.80
CA LEU A 98 5.05 16.03 -5.05
C LEU A 98 5.51 15.68 -6.47
N ARG A 99 4.67 14.97 -7.23
CA ARG A 99 4.99 14.57 -8.60
C ARG A 99 5.13 15.79 -9.48
N GLY A 100 6.26 15.90 -10.20
CA GLY A 100 6.43 16.89 -11.24
C GLY A 100 5.58 16.52 -12.47
N ALA A 101 5.28 17.52 -13.30
CA ALA A 101 4.48 17.31 -14.50
C ALA A 101 5.16 16.27 -15.40
N ASN A 102 4.41 15.20 -15.76
CA ASN A 102 4.88 14.12 -16.60
C ASN A 102 6.06 13.30 -16.05
N GLU A 103 6.37 13.43 -14.77
CA GLU A 103 7.42 12.64 -14.14
C GLU A 103 6.91 11.24 -13.82
N ALA A 104 7.74 10.21 -14.14
CA ALA A 104 7.41 8.83 -13.83
C ALA A 104 7.67 8.50 -12.36
N TYR A 105 8.59 9.20 -11.71
CA TYR A 105 9.02 8.94 -10.35
C TYR A 105 8.90 10.16 -9.47
N ILE A 106 8.65 9.90 -8.18
CA ILE A 106 8.61 10.93 -7.14
C ILE A 106 9.78 10.65 -6.20
N TYR A 107 10.73 11.57 -6.14
CA TYR A 107 11.92 11.42 -5.29
C TYR A 107 11.70 12.12 -3.96
N LEU A 108 12.13 11.44 -2.90
CA LEU A 108 12.01 11.94 -1.53
C LEU A 108 13.37 12.41 -0.99
#